data_846846c2bbea21f7eecd2f2980262198
#
_entry.id   846846c2bbea21f7eecd2f2980262198
#
_cell.length_a   1.000
_cell.length_b   1.000
_cell.length_c   1.000
_cell.angle_alpha   90.00
_cell.angle_beta   90.00
_cell.angle_gamma   90.00
#
_symmetry.space_group_name_H-M   'P 1'
#
loop_
_entity.id
_entity.type
_entity.pdbx_description
1 polymer ?
#
loop_
_entity_poly.entity_id
_entity_poly.type
_entity_poly.pdbx_seq_one_letter_code
_entity_poly.pdbx_strand_id
1 'polypeptide(L)'
;MTIESNATKNDNLEITKQFFANYNEIKKEFSPLNLDNYLIFFEKAKALLNHNQKISDTLIKSPLFFNDYELLRKKLIQSGMTINLWDLLSLERNELKNCRILAWLLQENGSHGFGNKFFISLFKNTELIHNFQNHYHVSVEKIFNKDITNRIDICIKNKDFLFFIEAKIDSKELEGYSSKEEKTYQLTRYHQKLEEFLIVNKKLFYLTTNGELPLDDSIRNDIEVITWKDIANALNITIKNHDLHSDYHHIMFNQLVTHFKNL
;
A
#
# COMPACT_ATOMS: atom_id res chain seq x y z
N MET A 1 -8.30 26.54 -49.45
CA MET A 1 -7.45 26.11 -48.29
C MET A 1 -7.75 26.90 -47.02
N THR A 2 -9.00 27.25 -46.72
CA THR A 2 -9.36 28.13 -45.57
C THR A 2 -10.55 27.63 -44.75
N ILE A 3 -11.12 26.47 -45.06
CA ILE A 3 -12.31 25.96 -44.35
C ILE A 3 -11.94 24.94 -43.21
N GLU A 4 -10.85 24.21 -43.36
CA GLU A 4 -10.42 23.24 -42.31
C GLU A 4 -9.82 23.91 -41.07
N SER A 5 -9.30 25.13 -41.15
CA SER A 5 -8.72 25.82 -39.97
C SER A 5 -9.76 26.43 -39.02
N ASN A 6 -11.00 26.64 -39.48
CA ASN A 6 -12.07 27.23 -38.63
C ASN A 6 -12.85 26.15 -37.85
N ALA A 7 -13.01 24.95 -38.38
CA ALA A 7 -13.67 23.84 -37.67
C ALA A 7 -12.83 23.40 -36.48
N THR A 8 -11.53 23.21 -36.64
CA THR A 8 -10.62 22.81 -35.55
C THR A 8 -10.47 23.87 -34.45
N LYS A 9 -10.62 25.17 -34.78
CA LYS A 9 -10.60 26.27 -33.79
C LYS A 9 -11.89 26.31 -32.97
N ASN A 10 -13.03 26.05 -33.56
CA ASN A 10 -14.33 25.99 -32.85
C ASN A 10 -14.42 24.80 -31.93
N ASP A 11 -13.93 23.62 -32.38
CA ASP A 11 -13.89 22.41 -31.52
C ASP A 11 -12.99 22.61 -30.30
N ASN A 12 -11.80 23.22 -30.46
CA ASN A 12 -10.91 23.51 -29.34
C ASN A 12 -11.49 24.55 -28.36
N LEU A 13 -12.26 25.51 -28.85
CA LEU A 13 -12.92 26.52 -27.99
C LEU A 13 -14.05 25.87 -27.17
N GLU A 14 -14.84 24.97 -27.75
CA GLU A 14 -15.94 24.29 -27.07
C GLU A 14 -15.40 23.32 -26.01
N ILE A 15 -14.36 22.55 -26.31
CA ILE A 15 -13.64 21.68 -25.38
C ILE A 15 -13.07 22.49 -24.20
N THR A 16 -12.50 23.66 -24.49
CA THR A 16 -11.94 24.54 -23.45
C THR A 16 -13.04 25.10 -22.54
N LYS A 17 -14.20 25.52 -23.09
CA LYS A 17 -15.35 25.96 -22.31
C LYS A 17 -15.89 24.85 -21.40
N GLN A 18 -16.00 23.63 -21.92
CA GLN A 18 -16.48 22.47 -21.17
C GLN A 18 -15.52 22.08 -20.03
N PHE A 19 -14.21 22.20 -20.26
CA PHE A 19 -13.22 22.02 -19.20
C PHE A 19 -13.40 23.07 -18.08
N PHE A 20 -13.52 24.35 -18.41
CA PHE A 20 -13.71 25.38 -17.39
C PHE A 20 -15.05 25.29 -16.69
N ALA A 21 -16.12 24.84 -17.35
CA ALA A 21 -17.40 24.55 -16.72
C ALA A 21 -17.25 23.43 -15.68
N ASN A 22 -16.64 22.29 -16.06
CA ASN A 22 -16.37 21.15 -15.18
C ASN A 22 -15.40 21.53 -14.04
N TYR A 23 -14.37 22.33 -14.32
CA TYR A 23 -13.46 22.88 -13.31
C TYR A 23 -14.20 23.74 -12.27
N ASN A 24 -15.10 24.63 -12.72
CA ASN A 24 -15.87 25.49 -11.84
C ASN A 24 -16.91 24.71 -11.01
N GLU A 25 -17.48 23.64 -11.54
CA GLU A 25 -18.34 22.72 -10.77
C GLU A 25 -17.54 21.98 -9.70
N ILE A 26 -16.40 21.40 -10.08
CA ILE A 26 -15.47 20.77 -9.13
C ILE A 26 -15.07 21.77 -8.05
N LYS A 27 -14.72 23.03 -8.41
CA LYS A 27 -14.33 24.09 -7.47
C LYS A 27 -15.46 24.48 -6.51
N LYS A 28 -16.73 24.40 -6.92
CA LYS A 28 -17.90 24.67 -6.05
C LYS A 28 -18.17 23.57 -5.03
N GLU A 29 -17.86 22.32 -5.37
CA GLU A 29 -18.00 21.18 -4.47
C GLU A 29 -16.96 21.19 -3.33
N PHE A 30 -15.90 22.00 -3.46
CA PHE A 30 -14.78 22.00 -2.52
C PHE A 30 -14.83 23.20 -1.57
N SER A 31 -15.21 22.93 -0.33
CA SER A 31 -15.04 23.89 0.76
C SER A 31 -13.55 24.09 1.05
N PRO A 32 -13.06 25.33 1.24
CA PRO A 32 -11.64 25.62 1.46
C PRO A 32 -11.04 25.06 2.76
N LEU A 33 -11.80 24.31 3.55
CA LEU A 33 -11.42 23.80 4.86
C LEU A 33 -11.30 22.27 4.93
N ASN A 34 -11.52 21.55 3.83
CA ASN A 34 -11.44 20.08 3.83
C ASN A 34 -10.37 19.57 2.85
N LEU A 35 -9.33 18.95 3.38
CA LEU A 35 -8.16 18.50 2.64
C LEU A 35 -8.45 17.33 1.70
N ASP A 36 -9.35 16.41 2.08
CA ASP A 36 -9.77 15.31 1.21
C ASP A 36 -10.32 15.84 -0.11
N ASN A 37 -11.00 16.99 -0.04
CA ASN A 37 -11.48 17.69 -1.20
C ASN A 37 -10.33 18.13 -2.12
N TYR A 38 -9.19 18.60 -1.60
CA TYR A 38 -8.05 19.01 -2.44
C TYR A 38 -7.37 17.83 -3.12
N LEU A 39 -7.19 16.71 -2.43
CA LEU A 39 -6.62 15.50 -3.04
C LEU A 39 -7.54 14.96 -4.15
N ILE A 40 -8.84 14.89 -3.89
CA ILE A 40 -9.84 14.50 -4.90
C ILE A 40 -9.86 15.50 -6.06
N PHE A 41 -9.74 16.80 -5.79
CA PHE A 41 -9.64 17.84 -6.81
C PHE A 41 -8.42 17.60 -7.72
N PHE A 42 -7.24 17.38 -7.14
CA PHE A 42 -6.02 17.12 -7.91
C PHE A 42 -6.10 15.81 -8.72
N GLU A 43 -6.66 14.75 -8.17
CA GLU A 43 -6.87 13.49 -8.91
C GLU A 43 -7.87 13.66 -10.05
N LYS A 44 -8.98 14.35 -9.85
CA LYS A 44 -9.96 14.67 -10.90
C LYS A 44 -9.37 15.62 -11.96
N ALA A 45 -8.62 16.64 -11.56
CA ALA A 45 -7.94 17.56 -12.48
C ALA A 45 -6.86 16.84 -13.30
N LYS A 46 -6.08 15.95 -12.68
CA LYS A 46 -5.08 15.11 -13.34
C LYS A 46 -5.73 14.12 -14.31
N ALA A 47 -6.85 13.51 -13.94
CA ALA A 47 -7.61 12.63 -14.82
C ALA A 47 -8.16 13.38 -16.06
N LEU A 48 -8.66 14.60 -15.88
CA LEU A 48 -9.11 15.46 -16.98
C LEU A 48 -7.96 15.88 -17.91
N LEU A 49 -6.77 16.20 -17.35
CA LEU A 49 -5.58 16.53 -18.12
C LEU A 49 -5.08 15.32 -18.92
N ASN A 50 -5.07 14.13 -18.33
CA ASN A 50 -4.65 12.90 -19.01
C ASN A 50 -5.61 12.46 -20.11
N HIS A 51 -6.91 12.77 -19.99
CA HIS A 51 -7.91 12.42 -21.01
C HIS A 51 -7.85 13.28 -22.26
N ASN A 52 -7.21 14.46 -22.19
CA ASN A 52 -7.19 15.44 -23.28
C ASN A 52 -5.80 16.05 -23.50
N GLN A 53 -4.88 15.24 -24.06
CA GLN A 53 -3.51 15.71 -24.41
C GLN A 53 -3.47 17.00 -25.26
N LYS A 54 -4.51 17.26 -26.09
CA LYS A 54 -4.62 18.50 -26.89
C LYS A 54 -5.02 19.74 -26.08
N ILE A 55 -5.65 19.56 -24.89
CA ILE A 55 -6.07 20.66 -24.00
C ILE A 55 -4.90 21.11 -23.11
N SER A 56 -3.95 20.22 -22.84
CA SER A 56 -2.77 20.49 -22.03
C SER A 56 -2.06 21.78 -22.44
N ASP A 57 -1.82 21.99 -23.74
CA ASP A 57 -1.10 23.17 -24.24
C ASP A 57 -1.85 24.49 -24.09
N THR A 58 -3.20 24.43 -24.07
CA THR A 58 -4.04 25.63 -23.91
C THR A 58 -4.28 25.96 -22.44
N LEU A 59 -4.40 24.95 -21.58
CA LEU A 59 -4.55 25.10 -20.14
C LEU A 59 -3.25 25.52 -19.46
N ILE A 60 -2.12 25.01 -19.92
CA ILE A 60 -0.78 25.44 -19.50
C ILE A 60 -0.58 26.96 -19.68
N LYS A 61 -1.34 27.59 -20.57
CA LYS A 61 -1.32 29.03 -20.83
C LYS A 61 -2.39 29.84 -20.08
N SER A 62 -3.22 29.23 -19.22
CA SER A 62 -4.23 29.97 -18.46
C SER A 62 -3.64 30.51 -17.14
N PRO A 63 -3.43 31.85 -17.01
CA PRO A 63 -2.87 32.46 -15.80
C PRO A 63 -3.71 32.19 -14.53
N LEU A 64 -5.01 32.01 -14.67
CA LEU A 64 -5.93 31.78 -13.54
C LEU A 64 -5.72 30.40 -12.92
N PHE A 65 -5.57 29.35 -13.75
CA PHE A 65 -5.30 27.98 -13.26
C PHE A 65 -3.96 27.93 -12.50
N PHE A 66 -2.92 28.54 -13.04
CA PHE A 66 -1.62 28.58 -12.39
C PHE A 66 -1.60 29.37 -11.10
N ASN A 67 -2.31 30.49 -11.02
CA ASN A 67 -2.39 31.28 -9.79
C ASN A 67 -3.12 30.51 -8.70
N ASP A 68 -4.23 29.84 -9.00
CA ASP A 68 -4.97 29.01 -8.05
C ASP A 68 -4.11 27.81 -7.61
N TYR A 69 -3.42 27.14 -8.56
CA TYR A 69 -2.50 26.04 -8.26
C TYR A 69 -1.34 26.47 -7.34
N GLU A 70 -0.65 27.57 -7.66
CA GLU A 70 0.46 28.09 -6.85
C GLU A 70 -0.01 28.52 -5.45
N LEU A 71 -1.18 29.12 -5.33
CA LEU A 71 -1.75 29.50 -4.04
C LEU A 71 -2.06 28.27 -3.18
N LEU A 72 -2.67 27.24 -3.77
CA LEU A 72 -2.96 25.96 -3.12
C LEU A 72 -1.68 25.23 -2.73
N ARG A 73 -0.73 25.14 -3.64
CA ARG A 73 0.58 24.53 -3.39
C ARG A 73 1.31 25.20 -2.22
N LYS A 74 1.31 26.54 -2.17
CA LYS A 74 1.89 27.29 -1.05
C LYS A 74 1.19 26.97 0.28
N LYS A 75 -0.14 26.91 0.31
CA LYS A 75 -0.90 26.54 1.52
C LYS A 75 -0.57 25.11 1.97
N LEU A 76 -0.51 24.14 1.04
CA LEU A 76 -0.15 22.75 1.35
C LEU A 76 1.27 22.64 1.88
N ILE A 77 2.23 23.38 1.28
CA ILE A 77 3.61 23.43 1.80
C ILE A 77 3.65 24.02 3.19
N GLN A 78 2.98 25.16 3.42
CA GLN A 78 2.95 25.83 4.73
C GLN A 78 2.31 24.98 5.82
N SER A 79 1.33 24.15 5.47
CA SER A 79 0.68 23.21 6.40
C SER A 79 1.48 21.91 6.63
N GLY A 80 2.61 21.71 5.92
CA GLY A 80 3.38 20.48 5.99
C GLY A 80 2.74 19.27 5.28
N MET A 81 1.63 19.46 4.60
CA MET A 81 0.85 18.37 3.99
C MET A 81 1.44 17.80 2.69
N THR A 82 2.47 18.45 2.15
CA THR A 82 3.22 17.95 0.99
C THR A 82 4.37 17.02 1.38
N ILE A 83 4.63 16.85 2.67
CA ILE A 83 5.68 15.96 3.15
C ILE A 83 5.22 14.51 2.93
N ASN A 84 5.95 13.78 2.11
CA ASN A 84 5.84 12.32 2.09
C ASN A 84 6.81 11.74 3.12
N LEU A 85 6.26 11.29 4.25
CA LEU A 85 7.05 10.75 5.35
C LEU A 85 7.84 9.50 4.93
N TRP A 86 7.27 8.68 4.08
CA TRP A 86 7.87 7.41 3.65
C TRP A 86 9.04 7.62 2.71
N ASP A 87 8.96 8.62 1.82
CA ASP A 87 10.08 9.05 0.96
C ASP A 87 11.20 9.67 1.80
N LEU A 88 10.83 10.52 2.77
CA LEU A 88 11.79 11.14 3.68
C LEU A 88 12.58 10.09 4.49
N LEU A 89 11.92 9.00 4.90
CA LEU A 89 12.56 7.87 5.59
C LEU A 89 13.31 6.93 4.64
N SER A 90 13.35 7.25 3.34
CA SER A 90 13.94 6.41 2.30
C SER A 90 13.46 4.96 2.41
N LEU A 91 12.13 4.81 2.44
CA LEU A 91 11.50 3.49 2.53
C LEU A 91 11.77 2.70 1.26
N GLU A 92 11.52 3.33 0.10
CA GLU A 92 11.81 2.77 -1.23
C GLU A 92 11.45 1.26 -1.32
N ARG A 93 12.25 0.49 -2.04
CA ARG A 93 12.10 -0.97 -2.16
C ARG A 93 12.90 -1.74 -1.11
N ASN A 94 13.26 -1.11 0.02
CA ASN A 94 13.99 -1.76 1.10
C ASN A 94 13.11 -2.77 1.85
N GLU A 95 13.33 -4.05 1.62
CA GLU A 95 12.56 -5.17 2.17
C GLU A 95 12.45 -5.11 3.70
N LEU A 96 13.57 -4.92 4.40
CA LEU A 96 13.58 -4.86 5.86
C LEU A 96 12.76 -3.69 6.42
N LYS A 97 12.87 -2.50 5.81
CA LYS A 97 12.08 -1.33 6.24
C LYS A 97 10.59 -1.55 6.00
N ASN A 98 10.22 -2.09 4.84
CA ASN A 98 8.84 -2.39 4.50
C ASN A 98 8.27 -3.47 5.43
N CYS A 99 9.02 -4.52 5.77
CA CYS A 99 8.62 -5.54 6.75
C CYS A 99 8.40 -4.95 8.15
N ARG A 100 9.26 -4.00 8.59
CA ARG A 100 9.08 -3.34 9.89
C ARG A 100 7.81 -2.49 9.94
N ILE A 101 7.47 -1.79 8.85
CA ILE A 101 6.23 -1.01 8.77
C ILE A 101 5.02 -1.94 8.71
N LEU A 102 5.09 -3.03 7.94
CA LEU A 102 4.03 -4.03 7.92
C LEU A 102 3.82 -4.65 9.31
N ALA A 103 4.90 -5.01 9.99
CA ALA A 103 4.83 -5.53 11.36
C ALA A 103 4.23 -4.51 12.34
N TRP A 104 4.57 -3.22 12.20
CA TRP A 104 3.96 -2.15 12.99
C TRP A 104 2.45 -2.04 12.72
N LEU A 105 2.01 -2.08 11.47
CA LEU A 105 0.58 -2.07 11.11
C LEU A 105 -0.17 -3.29 11.64
N LEU A 106 0.50 -4.42 11.77
CA LEU A 106 -0.07 -5.66 12.31
C LEU A 106 -0.19 -5.67 13.84
N GLN A 107 0.51 -4.79 14.57
CA GLN A 107 0.44 -4.73 16.03
C GLN A 107 -0.91 -4.22 16.50
N GLU A 108 -1.59 -4.98 17.35
CA GLU A 108 -2.87 -4.58 17.96
C GLU A 108 -2.78 -3.25 18.74
N ASN A 109 -1.69 -3.07 19.49
CA ASN A 109 -1.44 -1.87 20.29
C ASN A 109 -0.45 -0.92 19.61
N GLY A 110 -0.33 -0.99 18.28
CA GLY A 110 0.54 -0.12 17.50
C GLY A 110 0.09 1.36 17.56
N SER A 111 1.05 2.28 17.51
CA SER A 111 0.77 3.73 17.53
C SER A 111 0.01 4.25 16.30
N HIS A 112 -0.29 3.37 15.33
CA HIS A 112 -1.16 3.67 14.18
C HIS A 112 -2.64 3.84 14.57
N GLY A 113 -3.06 3.33 15.73
CA GLY A 113 -4.41 3.50 16.27
C GLY A 113 -5.49 2.59 15.67
N PHE A 114 -5.17 1.71 14.72
CA PHE A 114 -6.17 0.82 14.08
C PHE A 114 -6.61 -0.37 14.97
N GLY A 115 -5.92 -0.62 16.08
CA GLY A 115 -6.15 -1.84 16.85
C GLY A 115 -5.81 -3.08 16.00
N ASN A 116 -6.69 -4.07 16.01
CA ASN A 116 -6.56 -5.28 15.19
C ASN A 116 -7.26 -5.19 13.81
N LYS A 117 -7.84 -4.03 13.46
CA LYS A 117 -8.64 -3.88 12.21
C LYS A 117 -7.84 -4.18 10.95
N PHE A 118 -6.57 -3.76 10.90
CA PHE A 118 -5.71 -4.06 9.76
C PHE A 118 -5.40 -5.55 9.65
N PHE A 119 -5.08 -6.21 10.76
CA PHE A 119 -4.87 -7.66 10.82
C PHE A 119 -6.12 -8.41 10.32
N ILE A 120 -7.29 -8.06 10.81
CA ILE A 120 -8.56 -8.66 10.39
C ILE A 120 -8.81 -8.42 8.89
N SER A 121 -8.56 -7.21 8.39
CA SER A 121 -8.74 -6.87 6.97
C SER A 121 -7.82 -7.67 6.06
N LEU A 122 -6.55 -7.86 6.46
CA LEU A 122 -5.56 -8.59 5.67
C LEU A 122 -5.87 -10.09 5.62
N PHE A 123 -6.17 -10.70 6.77
CA PHE A 123 -6.37 -12.15 6.87
C PHE A 123 -7.85 -12.57 6.84
N LYS A 124 -8.76 -11.71 6.35
CA LYS A 124 -10.21 -11.95 6.34
C LYS A 124 -10.67 -13.26 5.68
N ASN A 125 -9.87 -13.80 4.76
CA ASN A 125 -10.17 -15.05 4.06
C ASN A 125 -9.67 -16.29 4.82
N THR A 126 -8.95 -16.11 5.93
CA THR A 126 -8.54 -17.24 6.78
C THR A 126 -9.69 -17.59 7.73
N GLU A 127 -9.98 -18.89 7.87
CA GLU A 127 -11.08 -19.37 8.73
C GLU A 127 -10.97 -18.90 10.20
N LEU A 128 -9.77 -18.56 10.62
CA LEU A 128 -9.43 -18.14 11.97
C LEU A 128 -10.02 -16.79 12.39
N ILE A 129 -10.29 -15.92 11.44
CA ILE A 129 -10.68 -14.52 11.70
C ILE A 129 -12.13 -14.41 12.17
N HIS A 130 -12.99 -15.35 11.81
CA HIS A 130 -14.42 -15.30 12.16
C HIS A 130 -14.68 -15.36 13.69
N ASN A 131 -13.74 -15.87 14.48
CA ASN A 131 -13.85 -15.98 15.95
C ASN A 131 -12.69 -15.28 16.69
N PHE A 132 -12.02 -14.32 16.05
CA PHE A 132 -10.83 -13.69 16.59
C PHE A 132 -11.16 -12.71 17.72
N GLN A 133 -10.89 -13.09 18.97
CA GLN A 133 -11.08 -12.26 20.16
C GLN A 133 -9.83 -12.16 21.06
N ASN A 134 -8.74 -12.82 20.69
CA ASN A 134 -7.57 -12.93 21.55
C ASN A 134 -6.45 -11.99 21.14
N HIS A 135 -5.75 -11.44 22.13
CA HIS A 135 -4.50 -10.69 21.92
C HIS A 135 -3.45 -11.57 21.25
N TYR A 136 -2.61 -10.96 20.43
CA TYR A 136 -1.50 -11.62 19.74
C TYR A 136 -0.24 -10.76 19.78
N HIS A 137 0.89 -11.38 19.53
CA HIS A 137 2.19 -10.73 19.51
C HIS A 137 2.79 -10.80 18.10
N VAL A 138 3.32 -9.65 17.63
CA VAL A 138 4.03 -9.52 16.35
C VAL A 138 5.50 -9.30 16.64
N SER A 139 6.37 -10.08 16.00
CA SER A 139 7.82 -9.91 16.06
C SER A 139 8.42 -9.94 14.65
N VAL A 140 9.48 -9.14 14.45
CA VAL A 140 10.25 -9.09 13.20
C VAL A 140 11.56 -9.84 13.37
N GLU A 141 12.11 -10.33 12.25
CA GLU A 141 13.40 -11.00 12.19
C GLU A 141 13.55 -12.12 13.25
N LYS A 142 12.49 -12.92 13.40
CA LYS A 142 12.45 -13.95 14.44
C LYS A 142 13.39 -15.10 14.13
N ILE A 143 14.36 -15.31 15.02
CA ILE A 143 15.29 -16.44 14.98
C ILE A 143 14.78 -17.52 15.94
N PHE A 144 14.75 -18.78 15.47
CA PHE A 144 14.44 -19.94 16.27
C PHE A 144 15.68 -20.79 16.51
N ASN A 145 15.85 -21.31 17.73
CA ASN A 145 16.92 -22.22 18.12
C ASN A 145 18.35 -21.71 17.83
N LYS A 146 18.57 -20.39 17.87
CA LYS A 146 19.86 -19.72 17.57
C LYS A 146 20.38 -19.98 16.15
N ASP A 147 19.55 -20.50 15.27
CA ASP A 147 19.90 -20.71 13.87
C ASP A 147 19.62 -19.43 13.07
N ILE A 148 20.69 -18.66 12.83
CA ILE A 148 20.64 -17.37 12.13
C ILE A 148 20.17 -17.54 10.67
N THR A 149 20.34 -18.75 10.07
CA THR A 149 19.96 -19.02 8.68
C THR A 149 18.45 -19.15 8.51
N ASN A 150 17.72 -19.37 9.60
CA ASN A 150 16.27 -19.51 9.64
C ASN A 150 15.61 -18.32 10.36
N ARG A 151 15.82 -17.13 9.83
CA ARG A 151 15.26 -15.87 10.34
C ARG A 151 13.98 -15.55 9.57
N ILE A 152 12.83 -15.64 10.26
CA ILE A 152 11.51 -15.31 9.73
C ILE A 152 11.31 -13.80 9.75
N ASP A 153 10.91 -13.18 8.64
CA ASP A 153 10.73 -11.74 8.56
C ASP A 153 9.68 -11.23 9.54
N ILE A 154 8.48 -11.82 9.55
CA ILE A 154 7.42 -11.47 10.51
C ILE A 154 6.81 -12.74 11.08
N CYS A 155 6.74 -12.81 12.40
CA CYS A 155 6.06 -13.87 13.13
C CYS A 155 4.91 -13.27 13.96
N ILE A 156 3.70 -13.78 13.77
CA ILE A 156 2.50 -13.38 14.50
C ILE A 156 1.99 -14.59 15.25
N LYS A 157 1.83 -14.47 16.56
CA LYS A 157 1.43 -15.61 17.40
C LYS A 157 0.56 -15.24 18.57
N ASN A 158 -0.29 -16.19 18.93
CA ASN A 158 -0.92 -16.28 20.25
C ASN A 158 -1.02 -17.76 20.67
N LYS A 159 -1.93 -18.07 21.60
CA LYS A 159 -2.14 -19.47 22.06
C LYS A 159 -2.88 -20.31 21.02
N ASP A 160 -3.65 -19.69 20.10
CA ASP A 160 -4.57 -20.36 19.17
C ASP A 160 -4.01 -20.46 17.75
N PHE A 161 -3.06 -19.58 17.38
CA PHE A 161 -2.48 -19.58 16.04
C PHE A 161 -1.02 -19.13 15.99
N LEU A 162 -0.33 -19.50 14.90
CA LEU A 162 1.02 -19.11 14.57
C LEU A 162 1.13 -18.83 13.06
N PHE A 163 1.43 -17.57 12.71
CA PHE A 163 1.62 -17.15 11.32
C PHE A 163 3.07 -16.72 11.11
N PHE A 164 3.68 -17.21 10.05
CA PHE A 164 4.95 -16.75 9.52
C PHE A 164 4.70 -16.00 8.21
N ILE A 165 5.39 -14.90 8.01
CA ILE A 165 5.40 -14.16 6.74
C ILE A 165 6.85 -14.01 6.32
N GLU A 166 7.17 -14.52 5.14
CA GLU A 166 8.41 -14.27 4.42
C GLU A 166 8.10 -13.28 3.28
N ALA A 167 8.82 -12.16 3.24
CA ALA A 167 8.58 -11.09 2.29
C ALA A 167 9.73 -10.96 1.29
N LYS A 168 9.36 -10.72 0.03
CA LYS A 168 10.29 -10.43 -1.06
C LYS A 168 9.81 -9.21 -1.84
N ILE A 169 10.76 -8.33 -2.17
CA ILE A 169 10.49 -7.17 -3.02
C ILE A 169 11.29 -7.29 -4.32
N ASP A 170 12.62 -7.29 -4.24
CA ASP A 170 13.51 -7.43 -5.41
C ASP A 170 14.37 -8.71 -5.30
N SER A 171 14.37 -9.36 -4.15
CA SER A 171 15.07 -10.61 -3.91
C SER A 171 14.20 -11.80 -4.28
N LYS A 172 14.86 -12.93 -4.60
CA LYS A 172 14.18 -14.22 -4.84
C LYS A 172 14.24 -15.08 -3.58
N GLU A 173 13.40 -16.11 -3.55
CA GLU A 173 13.52 -17.16 -2.56
C GLU A 173 14.93 -17.75 -2.56
N LEU A 174 15.53 -17.89 -1.37
CA LEU A 174 16.89 -18.38 -1.23
C LEU A 174 16.94 -19.92 -1.27
N GLU A 175 17.85 -20.43 -2.10
CA GLU A 175 18.28 -21.83 -2.05
C GLU A 175 19.32 -22.02 -0.94
N GLY A 176 19.37 -23.18 -0.36
CA GLY A 176 20.34 -23.56 0.66
C GLY A 176 20.50 -25.07 0.76
N TYR A 177 21.17 -25.50 1.81
CA TYR A 177 21.34 -26.92 2.08
C TYR A 177 20.80 -27.25 3.47
N SER A 178 20.17 -28.41 3.57
CA SER A 178 19.74 -28.96 4.86
C SER A 178 20.96 -29.42 5.69
N SER A 179 20.75 -29.78 6.95
CA SER A 179 21.79 -30.43 7.80
C SER A 179 22.29 -31.74 7.25
N LYS A 180 21.59 -32.32 6.27
CA LYS A 180 21.97 -33.55 5.55
C LYS A 180 22.63 -33.30 4.18
N GLU A 181 23.04 -32.03 3.91
CA GLU A 181 23.60 -31.57 2.64
C GLU A 181 22.65 -31.71 1.43
N GLU A 182 21.36 -31.93 1.66
CA GLU A 182 20.35 -31.95 0.60
C GLU A 182 19.95 -30.51 0.23
N LYS A 183 19.81 -30.25 -1.06
CA LYS A 183 19.32 -28.96 -1.56
C LYS A 183 17.91 -28.68 -1.00
N THR A 184 17.70 -27.53 -0.44
CA THR A 184 16.42 -27.11 0.13
C THR A 184 16.18 -25.63 -0.16
N TYR A 185 14.95 -25.19 -0.03
CA TYR A 185 14.54 -23.80 -0.24
C TYR A 185 14.16 -23.13 1.08
N GLN A 186 14.21 -21.82 1.10
CA GLN A 186 13.93 -21.02 2.31
C GLN A 186 12.54 -21.31 2.87
N LEU A 187 11.51 -21.29 2.01
CA LEU A 187 10.13 -21.53 2.44
C LEU A 187 9.90 -22.98 2.90
N THR A 188 10.59 -23.95 2.29
CA THR A 188 10.55 -25.35 2.74
C THR A 188 11.06 -25.48 4.17
N ARG A 189 12.18 -24.84 4.50
CA ARG A 189 12.71 -24.83 5.88
C ARG A 189 11.77 -24.15 6.86
N TYR A 190 11.12 -23.04 6.45
CA TYR A 190 10.16 -22.33 7.29
C TYR A 190 8.88 -23.12 7.49
N HIS A 191 8.40 -23.81 6.47
CA HIS A 191 7.26 -24.71 6.57
C HIS A 191 7.57 -25.88 7.54
N GLN A 192 8.70 -26.56 7.38
CA GLN A 192 9.15 -27.61 8.29
C GLN A 192 9.25 -27.08 9.73
N LYS A 193 9.80 -25.86 9.91
CA LYS A 193 9.89 -25.23 11.23
C LYS A 193 8.52 -24.92 11.83
N LEU A 194 7.58 -24.47 11.01
CA LEU A 194 6.22 -24.19 11.43
C LEU A 194 5.51 -25.48 11.93
N GLU A 195 5.77 -26.61 11.27
CA GLU A 195 5.20 -27.91 11.62
C GLU A 195 5.72 -28.47 12.97
N GLU A 196 6.88 -28.04 13.45
CA GLU A 196 7.37 -28.43 14.78
C GLU A 196 6.52 -27.89 15.94
N PHE A 197 5.69 -26.87 15.69
CA PHE A 197 4.85 -26.29 16.74
C PHE A 197 3.53 -27.05 16.91
N LEU A 198 3.12 -27.29 18.16
CA LEU A 198 1.88 -27.99 18.51
C LEU A 198 0.61 -27.13 18.39
N ILE A 199 0.71 -25.96 17.79
CA ILE A 199 -0.43 -25.06 17.55
C ILE A 199 -1.21 -25.59 16.35
N VAL A 200 -2.54 -25.70 16.51
CA VAL A 200 -3.42 -26.27 15.46
C VAL A 200 -3.49 -25.36 14.22
N ASN A 201 -3.62 -24.06 14.46
CA ASN A 201 -3.82 -23.10 13.37
C ASN A 201 -2.48 -22.47 12.99
N LYS A 202 -1.85 -23.01 11.96
CA LYS A 202 -0.56 -22.56 11.45
C LYS A 202 -0.69 -22.13 10.00
N LYS A 203 -0.03 -21.03 9.63
CA LYS A 203 0.04 -20.57 8.24
C LYS A 203 1.40 -19.96 7.94
N LEU A 204 1.94 -20.30 6.78
CA LEU A 204 3.07 -19.63 6.18
C LEU A 204 2.58 -18.79 4.99
N PHE A 205 2.86 -17.49 5.04
CA PHE A 205 2.54 -16.55 3.97
C PHE A 205 3.82 -16.19 3.22
N TYR A 206 3.74 -16.24 1.91
CA TYR A 206 4.79 -15.75 1.02
C TYR A 206 4.33 -14.43 0.42
N LEU A 207 4.92 -13.33 0.87
CA LEU A 207 4.58 -11.97 0.45
C LEU A 207 5.53 -11.51 -0.65
N THR A 208 5.01 -11.31 -1.87
CA THR A 208 5.80 -10.92 -3.04
C THR A 208 5.19 -9.71 -3.74
N THR A 209 5.89 -9.13 -4.70
CA THR A 209 5.37 -8.01 -5.49
C THR A 209 4.38 -8.44 -6.58
N ASN A 210 4.55 -9.63 -7.13
CA ASN A 210 3.85 -10.11 -8.32
C ASN A 210 3.12 -11.46 -8.14
N GLY A 211 3.07 -12.00 -6.91
CA GLY A 211 2.41 -13.27 -6.62
C GLY A 211 3.24 -14.49 -7.04
N GLU A 212 4.58 -14.41 -7.00
CA GLU A 212 5.45 -15.55 -7.27
C GLU A 212 5.14 -16.72 -6.35
N LEU A 213 5.18 -17.93 -6.93
CA LEU A 213 4.97 -19.15 -6.19
C LEU A 213 6.29 -19.64 -5.55
N PRO A 214 6.21 -20.42 -4.44
CA PRO A 214 7.36 -21.09 -3.88
C PRO A 214 8.12 -21.93 -4.92
N LEU A 215 9.45 -21.97 -4.81
CA LEU A 215 10.30 -22.76 -5.71
C LEU A 215 10.08 -24.28 -5.52
N ASP A 216 9.77 -24.70 -4.32
CA ASP A 216 9.46 -26.09 -3.99
C ASP A 216 7.98 -26.39 -4.29
N ASP A 217 7.74 -27.17 -5.34
CA ASP A 217 6.38 -27.56 -5.74
C ASP A 217 5.66 -28.37 -4.66
N SER A 218 6.39 -29.10 -3.82
CA SER A 218 5.79 -30.00 -2.82
C SER A 218 5.04 -29.27 -1.70
N ILE A 219 5.38 -28.00 -1.44
CA ILE A 219 4.77 -27.19 -0.36
C ILE A 219 3.87 -26.07 -0.88
N ARG A 220 3.68 -25.95 -2.20
CA ARG A 220 2.91 -24.83 -2.78
C ARG A 220 1.47 -24.75 -2.27
N ASN A 221 0.86 -25.88 -2.00
CA ASN A 221 -0.53 -25.92 -1.50
C ASN A 221 -0.64 -25.57 -0.02
N ASP A 222 0.46 -25.62 0.73
CA ASP A 222 0.51 -25.36 2.16
C ASP A 222 0.87 -23.89 2.48
N ILE A 223 1.34 -23.16 1.45
CA ILE A 223 1.75 -21.75 1.57
C ILE A 223 0.71 -20.85 0.93
N GLU A 224 0.31 -19.84 1.64
CA GLU A 224 -0.58 -18.80 1.13
C GLU A 224 0.24 -17.65 0.52
N VAL A 225 0.09 -17.44 -0.79
CA VAL A 225 0.77 -16.35 -1.51
C VAL A 225 -0.07 -15.09 -1.42
N ILE A 226 0.53 -14.01 -0.93
CA ILE A 226 -0.06 -12.68 -0.87
C ILE A 226 0.87 -11.66 -1.53
N THR A 227 0.33 -10.53 -1.94
CA THR A 227 1.09 -9.48 -2.62
C THR A 227 1.14 -8.19 -1.81
N TRP A 228 2.15 -7.34 -2.05
CA TRP A 228 2.20 -6.00 -1.48
C TRP A 228 0.97 -5.17 -1.88
N LYS A 229 0.35 -5.47 -3.02
CA LYS A 229 -0.92 -4.89 -3.43
C LYS A 229 -2.08 -5.32 -2.53
N ASP A 230 -2.08 -6.55 -2.02
CA ASP A 230 -3.07 -7.02 -1.04
C ASP A 230 -2.89 -6.32 0.30
N ILE A 231 -1.63 -6.09 0.73
CA ILE A 231 -1.31 -5.25 1.88
C ILE A 231 -1.89 -3.84 1.72
N ALA A 232 -1.66 -3.21 0.56
CA ALA A 232 -2.20 -1.89 0.25
C ALA A 232 -3.74 -1.86 0.27
N ASN A 233 -4.38 -2.88 -0.28
CA ASN A 233 -5.84 -3.00 -0.31
C ASN A 233 -6.42 -3.18 1.10
N ALA A 234 -5.82 -4.03 1.93
CA ALA A 234 -6.22 -4.22 3.32
C ALA A 234 -6.08 -2.92 4.13
N LEU A 235 -4.97 -2.18 3.94
CA LEU A 235 -4.77 -0.89 4.59
C LEU A 235 -5.81 0.15 4.13
N ASN A 236 -6.10 0.23 2.84
CA ASN A 236 -7.10 1.14 2.30
C ASN A 236 -8.51 0.84 2.85
N ILE A 237 -8.88 -0.44 2.99
CA ILE A 237 -10.14 -0.85 3.63
C ILE A 237 -10.14 -0.44 5.10
N THR A 238 -9.03 -0.63 5.80
CA THR A 238 -8.89 -0.27 7.21
C THR A 238 -9.06 1.22 7.42
N ILE A 239 -8.42 2.07 6.61
CA ILE A 239 -8.53 3.53 6.66
C ILE A 239 -9.98 3.97 6.47
N LYS A 240 -10.68 3.42 5.47
CA LYS A 240 -12.08 3.77 5.17
C LYS A 240 -13.06 3.40 6.28
N ASN A 241 -12.75 2.36 7.04
CA ASN A 241 -13.61 1.84 8.13
C ASN A 241 -13.13 2.29 9.52
N HIS A 242 -12.19 3.21 9.58
CA HIS A 242 -11.65 3.75 10.82
C HIS A 242 -11.80 5.27 10.85
N ASP A 243 -12.33 5.78 11.97
CA ASP A 243 -12.43 7.22 12.19
C ASP A 243 -11.02 7.76 12.51
N LEU A 244 -10.35 8.28 11.49
CA LEU A 244 -9.05 8.91 11.66
C LEU A 244 -9.26 10.34 12.19
N HIS A 245 -8.69 10.62 13.36
CA HIS A 245 -8.92 11.87 14.09
C HIS A 245 -8.23 13.10 13.50
N SER A 246 -7.43 12.95 12.43
CA SER A 246 -6.79 14.09 11.78
C SER A 246 -6.52 13.87 10.30
N ASP A 247 -6.55 14.95 9.53
CA ASP A 247 -6.21 14.98 8.10
C ASP A 247 -4.79 14.46 7.83
N TYR A 248 -3.85 14.72 8.76
CA TYR A 248 -2.48 14.25 8.63
C TYR A 248 -2.38 12.73 8.67
N HIS A 249 -3.17 12.04 9.52
CA HIS A 249 -3.23 10.59 9.53
C HIS A 249 -3.74 10.03 8.20
N HIS A 250 -4.79 10.63 7.65
CA HIS A 250 -5.31 10.25 6.33
C HIS A 250 -4.25 10.37 5.23
N ILE A 251 -3.53 11.49 5.19
CA ILE A 251 -2.48 11.73 4.20
C ILE A 251 -1.37 10.70 4.35
N MET A 252 -0.84 10.53 5.55
CA MET A 252 0.25 9.63 5.85
C MET A 252 -0.07 8.19 5.43
N PHE A 253 -1.25 7.67 5.79
CA PHE A 253 -1.63 6.31 5.45
C PHE A 253 -2.01 6.16 3.97
N ASN A 254 -2.60 7.16 3.31
CA ASN A 254 -2.84 7.13 1.87
C ASN A 254 -1.53 7.14 1.07
N GLN A 255 -0.52 7.87 1.52
CA GLN A 255 0.84 7.81 0.96
C GLN A 255 1.42 6.39 1.10
N LEU A 256 1.23 5.75 2.26
CA LEU A 256 1.69 4.38 2.50
C LEU A 256 0.94 3.36 1.62
N VAL A 257 -0.38 3.51 1.44
CA VAL A 257 -1.16 2.70 0.48
C VAL A 257 -0.59 2.85 -0.93
N THR A 258 -0.29 4.09 -1.34
CA THR A 258 0.31 4.35 -2.66
C THR A 258 1.70 3.73 -2.77
N HIS A 259 2.52 3.83 -1.72
CA HIS A 259 3.83 3.22 -1.67
C HIS A 259 3.75 1.69 -1.87
N PHE A 260 2.95 0.98 -1.08
CA PHE A 260 2.79 -0.48 -1.18
C PHE A 260 2.19 -0.95 -2.52
N LYS A 261 1.37 -0.12 -3.18
CA LYS A 261 0.85 -0.42 -4.53
C LYS A 261 1.93 -0.36 -5.62
N ASN A 262 2.98 0.42 -5.38
CA ASN A 262 4.05 0.67 -6.33
C ASN A 262 5.29 -0.22 -6.10
N LEU A 263 5.29 -1.07 -5.08
CA LEU A 263 6.29 -2.11 -4.90
C LEU A 263 6.12 -3.21 -5.93
#